data_a79c996e966f8ce95feeef5105c8e791
#
_entry.id   a79c996e966f8ce95feeef5105c8e791
#
_cell.length_a   1.000
_cell.length_b   1.000
_cell.length_c   1.000
_cell.angle_alpha   90.00
_cell.angle_beta   90.00
_cell.angle_gamma   90.00
#
_symmetry.space_group_name_H-M   'P 1'
#
loop_
_entity.id
_entity.type
_entity.pdbx_description
1 polymer ?
#
loop_
_entity_poly.entity_id
_entity_poly.type
_entity_poly.pdbx_seq_one_letter_code
_entity_poly.pdbx_strand_id
1 'polypeptide(L)'
;MSFEQVVGEKENRLEFLTSTPPMLPRQVVTLAFLSKHLPSALMSAQLAASLCAESSGVSVVLVRLQPSERPPSFLDAYDEGRATAVDWAPSEVMLQGQFGMPSSLIRTETGFHLLTLNVHGETSSPENIASLVAQLRRQFRYVLVEALADETPTPGLLEFLVQSDLAYLFLQGTTEDVYHVDLLIRKLRPRCQKPSGCFKPILCLAEGEQANGFDLLIQRVATPVHMYVRQCPTAAAGKDPGAPGGLTSLFKADLRRLAREISGRLLGLALSSGAAKGFSHIGVIQVLEENGIEVDVVTGASIGAYIGSVWAYGHDGREMERLAREMEGRWRLWSVIDPVFPPRQGFLRGLALKRRLMRSIGTSRFADLQRPLRVVAGNLVTLERTVFASGEVATAVHASIAVPGICVPVTIDGETYIDGGVVDPVPVDILREMGVSRIIAVNAIPTPDRIRYSLQAEQELARAKAGRGDRARRLFRKVVPLEQQLNYFARGNLFEIVMRSVHGAQVRLAEASCGLADVALRPDICDDRWLDCRNPGRFIALGRDVAERHLEEIKALVARKEPNHEREHTPRPMAAVA
;
A
#
# COMPACT_ATOMS: atom_id res chain seq x y z
N MET A 1 19.99 31.50 5.52
CA MET A 1 19.31 30.85 4.36
C MET A 1 18.04 31.65 4.08
N SER A 2 17.88 32.16 2.88
CA SER A 2 16.70 32.96 2.51
C SER A 2 15.46 32.05 2.35
N PHE A 3 14.29 32.62 2.61
CA PHE A 3 13.00 31.92 2.49
C PHE A 3 12.82 31.27 1.08
N GLU A 4 13.37 31.86 0.04
CA GLU A 4 13.37 31.34 -1.34
C GLU A 4 14.22 30.07 -1.51
N GLN A 5 15.32 29.91 -0.77
CA GLN A 5 16.11 28.66 -0.83
C GLN A 5 15.39 27.48 -0.16
N VAL A 6 14.63 27.75 0.91
CA VAL A 6 13.84 26.71 1.62
C VAL A 6 12.64 26.29 0.81
N VAL A 7 12.02 27.20 0.05
CA VAL A 7 10.89 26.90 -0.82
C VAL A 7 11.37 26.11 -2.06
N GLY A 8 12.50 26.49 -2.68
CA GLY A 8 13.06 25.78 -3.82
C GLY A 8 13.54 24.35 -3.51
N GLU A 9 14.06 24.11 -2.30
CA GLU A 9 14.38 22.73 -1.86
C GLU A 9 13.13 21.90 -1.56
N LYS A 10 12.02 22.51 -1.13
CA LYS A 10 10.74 21.82 -0.91
C LYS A 10 10.02 21.51 -2.21
N GLU A 11 10.03 22.41 -3.19
CA GLU A 11 9.46 22.16 -4.52
C GLU A 11 10.22 21.05 -5.25
N ASN A 12 11.56 21.03 -5.20
CA ASN A 12 12.36 19.92 -5.70
C ASN A 12 12.09 18.59 -4.95
N ARG A 13 11.72 18.62 -3.65
CA ARG A 13 11.33 17.42 -2.92
C ARG A 13 9.94 16.91 -3.31
N LEU A 14 8.99 17.78 -3.60
CA LEU A 14 7.63 17.40 -4.04
C LEU A 14 7.63 16.86 -5.47
N GLU A 15 8.41 17.44 -6.39
CA GLU A 15 8.58 16.88 -7.74
C GLU A 15 9.30 15.52 -7.72
N PHE A 16 10.21 15.29 -6.74
CA PHE A 16 10.89 13.99 -6.58
C PHE A 16 9.96 12.87 -6.07
N LEU A 17 8.85 13.19 -5.41
CA LEU A 17 7.93 12.21 -4.83
C LEU A 17 6.79 11.80 -5.79
N THR A 18 6.57 12.51 -6.89
CA THR A 18 5.39 12.32 -7.74
C THR A 18 5.64 11.59 -9.07
N SER A 19 6.89 11.30 -9.44
CA SER A 19 7.17 10.58 -10.68
C SER A 19 7.47 9.10 -10.43
N THR A 20 6.44 8.27 -10.39
CA THR A 20 6.62 6.85 -10.75
C THR A 20 7.11 6.82 -12.19
N PRO A 21 8.28 6.21 -12.49
CA PRO A 21 8.72 6.11 -13.86
C PRO A 21 7.67 5.37 -14.68
N PRO A 22 7.39 5.79 -15.93
CA PRO A 22 6.46 5.07 -16.77
C PRO A 22 6.92 3.61 -16.88
N MET A 23 5.99 2.68 -16.62
CA MET A 23 6.28 1.25 -16.72
C MET A 23 6.64 0.95 -18.17
N LEU A 24 7.92 0.83 -18.44
CA LEU A 24 8.41 0.53 -19.79
C LEU A 24 7.85 -0.80 -20.28
N PRO A 25 7.51 -0.96 -21.56
CA PRO A 25 6.96 -2.19 -22.11
C PRO A 25 7.93 -3.38 -22.01
N ARG A 26 9.21 -3.13 -21.72
CA ARG A 26 10.26 -4.14 -21.48
C ARG A 26 11.07 -3.72 -20.27
N GLN A 27 11.06 -4.51 -19.22
CA GLN A 27 11.65 -4.15 -17.93
C GLN A 27 12.84 -5.02 -17.57
N VAL A 28 13.85 -4.37 -16.99
CA VAL A 28 14.96 -5.03 -16.30
C VAL A 28 14.79 -4.81 -14.81
N VAL A 29 14.74 -5.89 -14.05
CA VAL A 29 14.55 -5.88 -12.60
C VAL A 29 15.73 -6.58 -11.95
N THR A 30 16.47 -5.87 -11.12
CA THR A 30 17.56 -6.49 -10.33
C THR A 30 17.02 -6.94 -8.98
N LEU A 31 17.30 -8.20 -8.64
CA LEU A 31 17.02 -8.85 -7.37
C LEU A 31 18.33 -8.93 -6.60
N ALA A 32 18.60 -7.92 -5.77
CA ALA A 32 19.82 -7.85 -4.97
C ALA A 32 19.57 -8.46 -3.58
N PHE A 33 20.24 -9.58 -3.28
CA PHE A 33 20.16 -10.26 -1.99
C PHE A 33 21.31 -9.81 -1.10
N LEU A 34 20.98 -9.08 -0.04
CA LEU A 34 21.93 -8.46 0.88
C LEU A 34 22.30 -9.37 2.05
N SER A 35 21.51 -10.42 2.28
CA SER A 35 21.80 -11.44 3.28
C SER A 35 22.17 -12.77 2.63
N LYS A 36 23.30 -13.36 3.06
CA LYS A 36 23.80 -14.67 2.61
C LYS A 36 22.89 -15.85 3.02
N HIS A 37 22.01 -15.61 4.00
CA HIS A 37 21.11 -16.64 4.53
C HIS A 37 19.78 -16.74 3.77
N LEU A 38 19.51 -15.82 2.85
CA LEU A 38 18.32 -15.87 2.01
C LEU A 38 18.49 -16.92 0.90
N PRO A 39 17.45 -17.72 0.61
CA PRO A 39 17.47 -18.70 -0.48
C PRO A 39 17.25 -17.99 -1.84
N SER A 40 18.24 -17.21 -2.27
CA SER A 40 18.15 -16.31 -3.44
C SER A 40 17.67 -17.03 -4.69
N ALA A 41 18.24 -18.20 -4.97
CA ALA A 41 17.91 -19.00 -6.14
C ALA A 41 16.44 -19.46 -6.16
N LEU A 42 15.92 -19.90 -5.00
CA LEU A 42 14.53 -20.30 -4.86
C LEU A 42 13.57 -19.11 -5.01
N MET A 43 13.92 -17.99 -4.38
CA MET A 43 13.10 -16.77 -4.43
C MET A 43 13.03 -16.20 -5.85
N SER A 44 14.15 -16.12 -6.52
CA SER A 44 14.25 -15.60 -7.89
C SER A 44 13.51 -16.50 -8.88
N ALA A 45 13.65 -17.84 -8.76
CA ALA A 45 12.94 -18.79 -9.60
C ALA A 45 11.43 -18.74 -9.35
N GLN A 46 10.98 -18.69 -8.09
CA GLN A 46 9.56 -18.58 -7.74
C GLN A 46 8.96 -17.25 -8.24
N LEU A 47 9.71 -16.15 -8.18
CA LEU A 47 9.29 -14.86 -8.73
C LEU A 47 9.17 -14.92 -10.26
N ALA A 48 10.16 -15.51 -10.96
CA ALA A 48 10.13 -15.68 -12.41
C ALA A 48 8.96 -16.56 -12.86
N ALA A 49 8.72 -17.68 -12.18
CA ALA A 49 7.57 -18.55 -12.43
C ALA A 49 6.23 -17.84 -12.19
N SER A 50 6.12 -17.08 -11.11
CA SER A 50 4.93 -16.28 -10.82
C SER A 50 4.68 -15.22 -11.89
N LEU A 51 5.73 -14.59 -12.41
CA LEU A 51 5.63 -13.59 -13.49
C LEU A 51 5.15 -14.21 -14.81
N CYS A 52 5.61 -15.44 -15.13
CA CYS A 52 5.09 -16.20 -16.27
C CYS A 52 3.61 -16.56 -16.11
N ALA A 53 3.19 -16.95 -14.91
CA ALA A 53 1.80 -17.29 -14.61
C ALA A 53 0.87 -16.07 -14.70
N GLU A 54 1.31 -14.91 -14.19
CA GLU A 54 0.53 -13.67 -14.25
C GLU A 54 0.42 -13.12 -15.69
N SER A 55 1.39 -13.41 -16.55
CA SER A 55 1.50 -12.82 -17.89
C SER A 55 1.62 -13.90 -18.95
N SER A 56 0.52 -14.60 -19.24
CA SER A 56 0.51 -15.67 -20.25
C SER A 56 1.05 -15.21 -21.62
N GLY A 57 2.00 -15.97 -22.18
CA GLY A 57 2.63 -15.67 -23.47
C GLY A 57 3.75 -14.64 -23.46
N VAL A 58 4.19 -14.23 -22.29
CA VAL A 58 5.28 -13.25 -22.12
C VAL A 58 6.62 -13.96 -21.90
N SER A 59 7.66 -13.50 -22.58
CA SER A 59 9.03 -14.03 -22.43
C SER A 59 9.71 -13.43 -21.19
N VAL A 60 10.13 -14.30 -20.27
CA VAL A 60 10.86 -13.95 -19.05
C VAL A 60 12.23 -14.63 -19.08
N VAL A 61 13.28 -13.91 -18.73
CA VAL A 61 14.62 -14.47 -18.49
C VAL A 61 15.07 -14.15 -17.07
N LEU A 62 15.54 -15.15 -16.36
CA LEU A 62 16.25 -15.01 -15.10
C LEU A 62 17.77 -15.13 -15.36
N VAL A 63 18.48 -14.05 -15.17
CA VAL A 63 19.94 -13.97 -15.27
C VAL A 63 20.52 -14.14 -13.88
N ARG A 64 21.28 -15.21 -13.67
CA ARG A 64 21.96 -15.47 -12.41
C ARG A 64 23.42 -15.09 -12.52
N LEU A 65 23.89 -14.22 -11.65
CA LEU A 65 25.30 -13.86 -11.54
C LEU A 65 25.97 -14.76 -10.50
N GLN A 66 26.92 -15.61 -10.93
CA GLN A 66 27.68 -16.46 -10.02
C GLN A 66 29.13 -15.96 -9.91
N PRO A 67 29.66 -15.78 -8.70
CA PRO A 67 31.11 -15.67 -8.50
C PRO A 67 31.77 -17.02 -8.81
N SER A 68 32.93 -17.03 -9.46
CA SER A 68 33.62 -18.21 -9.99
C SER A 68 33.96 -19.32 -8.99
N GLU A 69 33.81 -19.07 -7.69
CA GLU A 69 34.22 -20.00 -6.62
C GLU A 69 33.06 -20.69 -5.89
N ARG A 70 31.80 -20.49 -6.31
CA ARG A 70 30.66 -21.10 -5.62
C ARG A 70 30.25 -22.44 -6.22
N PRO A 71 29.96 -23.45 -5.35
CA PRO A 71 29.41 -24.72 -5.81
C PRO A 71 28.01 -24.52 -6.45
N PRO A 72 27.59 -25.44 -7.33
CA PRO A 72 26.30 -25.41 -8.00
C PRO A 72 25.16 -25.21 -7.00
N SER A 73 24.22 -24.36 -7.36
CA SER A 73 23.08 -24.01 -6.50
C SER A 73 21.95 -25.02 -6.71
N PHE A 74 20.97 -24.99 -5.79
CA PHE A 74 19.79 -25.84 -5.79
C PHE A 74 19.03 -25.93 -7.15
N LEU A 75 19.05 -24.89 -7.99
CA LEU A 75 18.43 -24.95 -9.33
C LEU A 75 19.21 -25.85 -10.29
N ASP A 76 20.48 -26.14 -10.01
CA ASP A 76 21.24 -27.12 -10.79
C ASP A 76 20.76 -28.56 -10.51
N ALA A 77 20.14 -28.79 -9.35
CA ALA A 77 19.45 -30.04 -9.02
C ALA A 77 18.02 -30.13 -9.58
N TYR A 78 17.42 -28.98 -9.93
CA TYR A 78 16.08 -28.93 -10.52
C TYR A 78 16.10 -29.14 -12.05
N ASP A 79 17.19 -28.77 -12.70
CA ASP A 79 17.45 -29.12 -14.10
C ASP A 79 18.31 -30.38 -14.10
N GLU A 80 17.70 -31.54 -14.30
CA GLU A 80 18.42 -32.82 -14.44
C GLU A 80 19.62 -32.68 -15.41
N GLY A 81 20.72 -32.19 -14.87
CA GLY A 81 22.06 -32.44 -15.34
C GLY A 81 22.54 -31.75 -16.61
N ARG A 82 22.48 -30.44 -16.80
CA ARG A 82 23.40 -29.75 -17.75
C ARG A 82 23.29 -28.22 -17.76
N ALA A 83 23.23 -27.53 -16.64
CA ALA A 83 23.53 -26.09 -16.63
C ALA A 83 25.02 -25.89 -16.36
N THR A 84 25.84 -25.82 -17.38
CA THR A 84 27.22 -25.32 -17.24
C THR A 84 27.12 -23.79 -17.17
N ALA A 85 27.63 -23.20 -16.07
CA ALA A 85 27.86 -21.76 -16.02
C ALA A 85 28.77 -21.38 -17.18
N VAL A 86 28.38 -20.40 -17.96
CA VAL A 86 29.17 -19.92 -19.10
C VAL A 86 30.00 -18.75 -18.64
N ASP A 87 31.30 -18.84 -18.79
CA ASP A 87 32.20 -17.71 -18.64
C ASP A 87 31.84 -16.66 -19.69
N TRP A 88 31.41 -15.51 -19.24
CA TRP A 88 31.07 -14.46 -20.15
C TRP A 88 32.30 -13.80 -20.72
N ALA A 89 32.67 -14.22 -21.94
CA ALA A 89 33.60 -13.49 -22.78
C ALA A 89 32.78 -12.52 -23.68
N PRO A 90 33.01 -11.22 -23.64
CA PRO A 90 32.23 -10.24 -24.41
C PRO A 90 32.16 -10.51 -25.91
N SER A 91 33.20 -11.19 -26.45
CA SER A 91 33.31 -11.56 -27.86
C SER A 91 32.38 -12.70 -28.29
N GLU A 92 32.05 -13.66 -27.42
CA GLU A 92 31.20 -14.81 -27.79
C GLU A 92 29.71 -14.48 -27.77
N VAL A 93 29.24 -13.65 -26.85
CA VAL A 93 27.84 -13.18 -26.80
C VAL A 93 27.52 -12.25 -27.98
N MET A 94 28.49 -11.51 -28.48
CA MET A 94 28.33 -10.64 -29.66
C MET A 94 28.37 -11.40 -31.00
N LEU A 95 29.10 -12.48 -31.13
CA LEU A 95 29.31 -13.20 -32.41
C LEU A 95 28.12 -14.11 -32.80
N GLN A 96 27.29 -14.53 -31.87
CA GLN A 96 26.11 -15.37 -32.16
C GLN A 96 24.84 -14.53 -32.46
N GLY A 97 24.97 -13.22 -32.61
CA GLY A 97 23.91 -12.21 -32.68
C GLY A 97 23.01 -12.22 -33.93
N GLN A 98 23.04 -13.22 -34.80
CA GLN A 98 22.14 -13.18 -35.94
C GLN A 98 20.90 -14.08 -35.85
N PHE A 99 20.82 -15.13 -35.04
CA PHE A 99 19.61 -15.96 -34.84
C PHE A 99 19.77 -17.07 -33.78
N GLY A 100 20.86 -17.12 -33.03
CA GLY A 100 21.12 -18.16 -32.07
C GLY A 100 21.01 -17.64 -30.62
N MET A 101 20.12 -18.20 -29.82
CA MET A 101 20.21 -18.08 -28.38
C MET A 101 21.52 -18.72 -27.91
N PRO A 102 22.24 -18.14 -26.90
CA PRO A 102 23.42 -18.79 -26.34
C PRO A 102 23.08 -20.24 -25.95
N SER A 103 24.02 -21.16 -26.15
CA SER A 103 23.84 -22.58 -25.82
C SER A 103 23.61 -22.86 -24.33
N SER A 104 23.76 -21.87 -23.49
CA SER A 104 23.55 -21.84 -22.04
C SER A 104 22.17 -21.32 -21.59
N LEU A 105 21.32 -20.90 -22.54
CA LEU A 105 19.97 -20.44 -22.21
C LEU A 105 19.03 -21.64 -22.11
N ILE A 106 18.59 -21.94 -20.90
CA ILE A 106 17.74 -23.09 -20.61
C ILE A 106 16.30 -22.60 -20.43
N ARG A 107 15.36 -23.25 -21.10
CA ARG A 107 13.93 -23.03 -20.85
C ARG A 107 13.46 -23.98 -19.76
N THR A 108 12.91 -23.43 -18.67
CA THR A 108 12.38 -24.20 -17.56
C THR A 108 10.96 -24.73 -17.85
N GLU A 109 10.54 -25.77 -17.14
CA GLU A 109 9.16 -26.29 -17.22
C GLU A 109 8.10 -25.25 -16.83
N THR A 110 8.44 -24.32 -15.92
CA THR A 110 7.59 -23.21 -15.48
C THR A 110 7.51 -22.08 -16.51
N GLY A 111 8.26 -22.15 -17.61
CA GLY A 111 8.11 -21.30 -18.78
C GLY A 111 9.06 -20.10 -18.86
N PHE A 112 9.87 -19.81 -17.85
CA PHE A 112 10.92 -18.80 -17.96
C PHE A 112 12.22 -19.39 -18.51
N HIS A 113 13.11 -18.52 -18.99
CA HIS A 113 14.45 -18.89 -19.43
C HIS A 113 15.46 -18.57 -18.33
N LEU A 114 16.40 -19.49 -18.10
CA LEU A 114 17.50 -19.32 -17.14
C LEU A 114 18.81 -19.08 -17.92
N LEU A 115 19.53 -18.03 -17.57
CA LEU A 115 20.86 -17.71 -18.06
C LEU A 115 21.79 -17.55 -16.85
N THR A 116 22.79 -18.42 -16.73
CA THR A 116 23.80 -18.33 -15.67
C THR A 116 25.10 -17.73 -16.23
N LEU A 117 25.57 -16.66 -15.60
CA LEU A 117 26.76 -15.94 -16.01
C LEU A 117 27.80 -15.95 -14.90
N ASN A 118 29.03 -16.34 -15.21
CA ASN A 118 30.17 -16.15 -14.34
C ASN A 118 30.70 -14.72 -14.51
N VAL A 119 30.76 -13.97 -13.44
CA VAL A 119 31.22 -12.57 -13.47
C VAL A 119 32.64 -12.51 -12.92
N HIS A 120 33.62 -12.41 -13.81
CA HIS A 120 35.04 -12.19 -13.46
C HIS A 120 35.39 -10.70 -13.55
N GLY A 121 36.40 -10.23 -12.78
CA GLY A 121 36.72 -8.83 -12.57
C GLY A 121 36.86 -7.97 -13.83
N GLU A 122 37.47 -8.46 -14.92
CA GLU A 122 37.65 -7.69 -16.16
C GLU A 122 36.46 -7.76 -17.13
N THR A 123 35.59 -8.78 -17.01
CA THR A 123 34.42 -8.96 -17.86
C THR A 123 33.22 -8.09 -17.41
N SER A 124 33.31 -7.50 -16.23
CA SER A 124 32.25 -6.66 -15.61
C SER A 124 32.35 -5.18 -16.01
N SER A 125 32.88 -4.87 -17.20
CA SER A 125 32.92 -3.46 -17.61
C SER A 125 31.50 -2.89 -17.79
N PRO A 126 31.26 -1.62 -17.47
CA PRO A 126 29.96 -0.97 -17.65
C PRO A 126 29.39 -1.12 -19.06
N GLU A 127 30.25 -1.02 -20.08
CA GLU A 127 29.86 -1.11 -21.49
C GLU A 127 29.37 -2.53 -21.84
N ASN A 128 30.03 -3.55 -21.32
CA ASN A 128 29.68 -4.94 -21.54
C ASN A 128 28.34 -5.29 -20.90
N ILE A 129 28.11 -4.83 -19.66
CA ILE A 129 26.84 -5.02 -18.97
C ILE A 129 25.72 -4.27 -19.68
N ALA A 130 25.93 -3.03 -20.09
CA ALA A 130 24.96 -2.25 -20.84
C ALA A 130 24.59 -2.91 -22.18
N SER A 131 25.58 -3.47 -22.89
CA SER A 131 25.37 -4.22 -24.13
C SER A 131 24.53 -5.48 -23.90
N LEU A 132 24.85 -6.27 -22.88
CA LEU A 132 24.09 -7.47 -22.49
C LEU A 132 22.65 -7.11 -22.15
N VAL A 133 22.45 -6.14 -21.29
CA VAL A 133 21.10 -5.68 -20.90
C VAL A 133 20.31 -5.23 -22.13
N ALA A 134 20.95 -4.49 -23.05
CA ALA A 134 20.29 -4.05 -24.28
C ALA A 134 19.89 -5.23 -25.19
N GLN A 135 20.71 -6.27 -25.29
CA GLN A 135 20.38 -7.49 -26.03
C GLN A 135 19.23 -8.26 -25.40
N LEU A 136 19.28 -8.48 -24.08
CA LEU A 136 18.22 -9.17 -23.36
C LEU A 136 16.89 -8.42 -23.45
N ARG A 137 16.90 -7.11 -23.35
CA ARG A 137 15.70 -6.26 -23.56
C ARG A 137 15.09 -6.41 -24.96
N ARG A 138 15.87 -6.72 -26.00
CA ARG A 138 15.34 -6.94 -27.35
C ARG A 138 14.58 -8.26 -27.48
N GLN A 139 14.99 -9.29 -26.72
CA GLN A 139 14.46 -10.65 -26.82
C GLN A 139 13.37 -10.95 -25.77
N PHE A 140 13.51 -10.41 -24.57
CA PHE A 140 12.63 -10.69 -23.44
C PHE A 140 11.82 -9.46 -23.02
N ARG A 141 10.60 -9.72 -22.60
CA ARG A 141 9.74 -8.69 -22.00
C ARG A 141 10.23 -8.32 -20.60
N TYR A 142 10.59 -9.34 -19.80
CA TYR A 142 11.11 -9.15 -18.46
C TYR A 142 12.48 -9.82 -18.31
N VAL A 143 13.43 -9.05 -17.84
CA VAL A 143 14.78 -9.50 -17.52
C VAL A 143 14.96 -9.38 -16.02
N LEU A 144 14.96 -10.50 -15.31
CA LEU A 144 15.25 -10.55 -13.88
C LEU A 144 16.73 -10.84 -13.70
N VAL A 145 17.45 -10.03 -12.92
CA VAL A 145 18.87 -10.23 -12.63
C VAL A 145 19.02 -10.59 -11.16
N GLU A 146 19.37 -11.85 -10.86
CA GLU A 146 19.69 -12.31 -9.51
C GLU A 146 21.15 -11.99 -9.20
N ALA A 147 21.37 -11.21 -8.16
CA ALA A 147 22.71 -10.84 -7.70
C ALA A 147 22.83 -10.96 -6.18
N LEU A 148 23.89 -11.58 -5.71
CA LEU A 148 24.25 -11.59 -4.30
C LEU A 148 25.12 -10.37 -4.03
N ALA A 149 24.75 -9.59 -3.03
CA ALA A 149 25.57 -8.49 -2.55
C ALA A 149 26.44 -8.99 -1.41
N ASP A 150 27.74 -9.08 -1.68
CA ASP A 150 28.75 -9.29 -0.62
C ASP A 150 28.93 -8.00 0.20
N GLU A 151 29.76 -8.06 1.26
CA GLU A 151 30.06 -6.92 2.16
C GLU A 151 30.46 -5.64 1.42
N THR A 152 31.07 -5.77 0.25
CA THR A 152 31.32 -4.65 -0.67
C THR A 152 30.63 -4.89 -1.99
N PRO A 153 29.68 -4.00 -2.41
CA PRO A 153 29.02 -4.14 -3.70
C PRO A 153 30.04 -4.16 -4.85
N THR A 154 29.99 -5.22 -5.66
CA THR A 154 30.87 -5.36 -6.82
C THR A 154 30.56 -4.30 -7.89
N PRO A 155 31.54 -3.87 -8.72
CA PRO A 155 31.29 -2.95 -9.82
C PRO A 155 30.19 -3.45 -10.77
N GLY A 156 30.14 -4.77 -11.03
CA GLY A 156 29.13 -5.40 -11.87
C GLY A 156 27.71 -5.29 -11.29
N LEU A 157 27.52 -5.55 -9.99
CA LEU A 157 26.25 -5.36 -9.32
C LEU A 157 25.77 -3.91 -9.42
N LEU A 158 26.67 -2.95 -9.15
CA LEU A 158 26.34 -1.53 -9.23
C LEU A 158 25.89 -1.15 -10.65
N GLU A 159 26.52 -1.69 -11.68
CA GLU A 159 26.14 -1.40 -13.06
C GLU A 159 24.78 -2.03 -13.42
N PHE A 160 24.51 -3.27 -13.04
CA PHE A 160 23.17 -3.85 -13.21
C PHE A 160 22.10 -3.04 -12.52
N LEU A 161 22.35 -2.55 -11.31
CA LEU A 161 21.42 -1.68 -10.59
C LEU A 161 21.18 -0.33 -11.31
N VAL A 162 22.23 0.23 -11.90
CA VAL A 162 22.12 1.45 -12.72
C VAL A 162 21.31 1.20 -13.99
N GLN A 163 21.46 0.05 -14.64
CA GLN A 163 20.73 -0.30 -15.87
C GLN A 163 19.29 -0.78 -15.62
N SER A 164 18.93 -1.16 -14.38
CA SER A 164 17.62 -1.70 -14.05
C SER A 164 16.55 -0.63 -13.96
N ASP A 165 15.35 -0.92 -14.44
CA ASP A 165 14.18 -0.06 -14.29
C ASP A 165 13.66 -0.09 -12.85
N LEU A 166 13.84 -1.24 -12.17
CA LEU A 166 13.42 -1.51 -10.80
C LEU A 166 14.46 -2.39 -10.11
N ALA A 167 14.72 -2.15 -8.84
CA ALA A 167 15.60 -2.98 -8.04
C ALA A 167 14.94 -3.33 -6.70
N TYR A 168 14.79 -4.62 -6.42
CA TYR A 168 14.39 -5.13 -5.12
C TYR A 168 15.63 -5.48 -4.29
N LEU A 169 15.69 -4.91 -3.09
CA LEU A 169 16.78 -5.14 -2.14
C LEU A 169 16.27 -6.06 -1.04
N PHE A 170 16.55 -7.38 -1.16
CA PHE A 170 16.12 -8.39 -0.21
C PHE A 170 17.04 -8.44 1.00
N LEU A 171 16.47 -8.30 2.19
CA LEU A 171 17.19 -8.26 3.47
C LEU A 171 16.41 -8.99 4.57
N GLN A 172 17.10 -9.53 5.56
CA GLN A 172 16.49 -10.11 6.77
C GLN A 172 16.27 -9.08 7.88
N GLY A 173 16.81 -7.87 7.72
CA GLY A 173 16.68 -6.78 8.69
C GLY A 173 17.66 -6.87 9.86
N THR A 174 18.77 -7.55 9.68
CA THR A 174 19.90 -7.52 10.63
C THR A 174 20.56 -6.14 10.60
N THR A 175 21.33 -5.80 11.63
CA THR A 175 22.12 -4.56 11.66
C THR A 175 23.10 -4.51 10.48
N GLU A 176 23.65 -5.63 10.10
CA GLU A 176 24.56 -5.81 8.96
C GLU A 176 23.86 -5.49 7.64
N ASP A 177 22.66 -6.06 7.41
CA ASP A 177 21.86 -5.79 6.20
C ASP A 177 21.53 -4.30 6.05
N VAL A 178 21.16 -3.64 7.16
CA VAL A 178 20.85 -2.18 7.14
C VAL A 178 22.07 -1.36 6.76
N TYR A 179 23.26 -1.74 7.26
CA TYR A 179 24.52 -1.10 6.89
C TYR A 179 24.84 -1.31 5.39
N HIS A 180 24.61 -2.52 4.88
CA HIS A 180 24.80 -2.84 3.45
C HIS A 180 23.87 -2.05 2.55
N VAL A 181 22.60 -1.89 2.92
CA VAL A 181 21.64 -1.05 2.18
C VAL A 181 22.11 0.40 2.14
N ASP A 182 22.50 0.99 3.28
CA ASP A 182 22.98 2.37 3.32
C ASP A 182 24.23 2.57 2.46
N LEU A 183 25.18 1.64 2.56
CA LEU A 183 26.41 1.65 1.74
C LEU A 183 26.09 1.55 0.25
N LEU A 184 25.18 0.65 -0.13
CA LEU A 184 24.75 0.44 -1.52
C LEU A 184 24.09 1.70 -2.07
N ILE A 185 23.14 2.28 -1.34
CA ILE A 185 22.45 3.51 -1.74
C ILE A 185 23.43 4.68 -1.88
N ARG A 186 24.37 4.84 -0.95
CA ARG A 186 25.41 5.88 -1.04
C ARG A 186 26.31 5.74 -2.26
N LYS A 187 26.65 4.51 -2.65
CA LYS A 187 27.45 4.25 -3.86
C LYS A 187 26.66 4.44 -5.16
N LEU A 188 25.35 4.20 -5.13
CA LEU A 188 24.47 4.35 -6.29
C LEU A 188 24.08 5.81 -6.55
N ARG A 189 23.83 6.61 -5.51
CA ARG A 189 23.41 8.02 -5.66
C ARG A 189 24.21 8.84 -6.67
N PRO A 190 25.56 8.82 -6.69
CA PRO A 190 26.32 9.62 -7.63
C PRO A 190 26.29 9.08 -9.07
N ARG A 191 25.89 7.81 -9.27
CA ARG A 191 25.87 7.11 -10.56
C ARG A 191 24.50 7.01 -11.19
N CYS A 192 23.45 7.18 -10.40
CA CYS A 192 22.08 6.94 -10.81
C CYS A 192 21.25 8.22 -10.72
N GLN A 193 20.76 8.71 -11.86
CA GLN A 193 19.84 9.85 -11.93
C GLN A 193 18.37 9.41 -11.75
N LYS A 194 18.13 8.15 -11.38
CA LYS A 194 16.77 7.60 -11.23
C LYS A 194 16.12 8.08 -9.94
N PRO A 195 14.77 8.19 -9.93
CA PRO A 195 14.03 8.49 -8.71
C PRO A 195 14.35 7.46 -7.60
N SER A 196 14.37 7.89 -6.36
CA SER A 196 14.62 7.02 -5.20
C SER A 196 13.65 5.84 -5.10
N GLY A 197 12.44 5.96 -5.66
CA GLY A 197 11.43 4.91 -5.73
C GLY A 197 11.78 3.69 -6.61
N CYS A 198 12.89 3.75 -7.40
CA CYS A 198 13.36 2.57 -8.16
C CYS A 198 14.06 1.53 -7.27
N PHE A 199 14.52 1.89 -6.08
CA PHE A 199 15.17 0.98 -5.12
C PHE A 199 14.21 0.65 -4.00
N LYS A 200 13.74 -0.61 -3.95
CA LYS A 200 12.66 -1.04 -3.06
C LYS A 200 13.16 -2.09 -2.07
N PRO A 201 13.35 -1.70 -0.79
CA PRO A 201 13.73 -2.66 0.25
C PRO A 201 12.59 -3.65 0.52
N ILE A 202 12.91 -4.95 0.46
CA ILE A 202 12.01 -6.06 0.75
C ILE A 202 12.52 -6.78 2.00
N LEU A 203 11.72 -6.78 3.05
CA LEU A 203 12.08 -7.45 4.30
C LEU A 203 11.59 -8.89 4.27
N CYS A 204 12.54 -9.84 4.40
CA CYS A 204 12.28 -11.28 4.43
C CYS A 204 12.24 -11.76 5.89
N LEU A 205 11.13 -12.36 6.30
CA LEU A 205 10.92 -12.88 7.65
C LEU A 205 10.85 -14.41 7.60
N ALA A 206 11.65 -15.08 8.42
CA ALA A 206 11.56 -16.51 8.61
C ALA A 206 10.27 -16.91 9.36
N GLU A 207 9.91 -18.18 9.32
CA GLU A 207 8.75 -18.71 10.05
C GLU A 207 8.94 -18.50 11.56
N GLY A 208 7.95 -17.89 12.21
CA GLY A 208 7.98 -17.59 13.65
C GLY A 208 8.84 -16.36 14.02
N GLU A 209 9.52 -15.74 13.07
CA GLU A 209 10.28 -14.52 13.32
C GLU A 209 9.30 -13.33 13.42
N GLN A 210 9.42 -12.59 14.53
CA GLN A 210 8.66 -11.37 14.73
C GLN A 210 9.50 -10.18 14.27
N ALA A 211 8.88 -9.25 13.56
CA ALA A 211 9.52 -8.00 13.13
C ALA A 211 9.86 -7.04 14.30
N ASN A 212 10.11 -7.57 15.49
CA ASN A 212 10.43 -6.81 16.69
C ASN A 212 11.84 -6.23 16.57
N GLY A 213 11.95 -4.91 16.60
CA GLY A 213 13.23 -4.20 16.52
C GLY A 213 13.62 -3.74 15.11
N PHE A 214 13.11 -4.34 14.04
CA PHE A 214 13.40 -3.93 12.67
C PHE A 214 12.88 -2.54 12.34
N ASP A 215 11.74 -2.14 12.89
CA ASP A 215 11.14 -0.83 12.64
C ASP A 215 12.08 0.32 13.00
N LEU A 216 12.84 0.19 14.10
CA LEU A 216 13.85 1.20 14.51
C LEU A 216 15.05 1.25 13.57
N LEU A 217 15.47 0.10 13.02
CA LEU A 217 16.59 0.04 12.08
C LEU A 217 16.17 0.62 10.72
N ILE A 218 14.95 0.32 10.28
CA ILE A 218 14.38 0.80 9.02
C ILE A 218 14.15 2.31 9.03
N GLN A 219 13.74 2.89 10.17
CA GLN A 219 13.61 4.34 10.33
C GLN A 219 14.94 5.08 10.17
N ARG A 220 16.08 4.45 10.44
CA ARG A 220 17.43 5.03 10.25
C ARG A 220 17.90 5.01 8.80
N VAL A 221 17.43 4.03 8.01
CA VAL A 221 17.65 4.01 6.56
C VAL A 221 16.57 4.90 5.96
N ALA A 222 16.94 5.99 5.31
CA ALA A 222 16.02 7.01 4.76
C ALA A 222 15.04 6.48 3.68
N THR A 223 14.82 5.15 3.62
CA THR A 223 13.97 4.47 2.64
C THR A 223 13.06 3.49 3.40
N PRO A 224 11.73 3.67 3.34
CA PRO A 224 10.79 2.77 4.01
C PRO A 224 10.80 1.37 3.41
N VAL A 225 10.45 0.36 4.22
CA VAL A 225 10.19 -1.00 3.71
C VAL A 225 9.05 -0.95 2.70
N HIS A 226 9.33 -1.47 1.51
CA HIS A 226 8.34 -1.51 0.44
C HIS A 226 7.30 -2.61 0.67
N MET A 227 7.77 -3.85 0.82
CA MET A 227 6.94 -5.02 1.10
C MET A 227 7.67 -6.00 2.01
N TYR A 228 6.91 -6.98 2.54
CA TYR A 228 7.42 -8.09 3.32
C TYR A 228 7.29 -9.38 2.52
N VAL A 229 8.28 -10.29 2.64
CA VAL A 229 8.20 -11.69 2.21
C VAL A 229 8.23 -12.53 3.48
N ARG A 230 7.09 -13.13 3.81
CA ARG A 230 6.87 -13.83 5.08
C ARG A 230 7.11 -15.32 4.94
N GLN A 231 7.40 -15.95 6.07
CA GLN A 231 7.68 -17.39 6.13
C GLN A 231 8.72 -17.81 5.08
N CYS A 232 9.73 -16.95 4.95
CA CYS A 232 10.85 -17.21 4.03
C CYS A 232 11.61 -18.46 4.51
N PRO A 233 11.77 -19.49 3.67
CA PRO A 233 12.54 -20.65 4.05
C PRO A 233 14.01 -20.26 4.28
N THR A 234 14.67 -20.89 5.25
CA THR A 234 16.11 -20.68 5.44
C THR A 234 16.90 -21.39 4.34
N ALA A 235 18.09 -20.88 4.01
CA ALA A 235 18.95 -21.49 3.01
C ALA A 235 19.30 -22.96 3.31
N ALA A 236 19.26 -23.37 4.59
CA ALA A 236 19.46 -24.75 5.01
C ALA A 236 18.24 -25.66 4.72
N ALA A 237 17.03 -25.12 4.81
CA ALA A 237 15.79 -25.85 4.52
C ALA A 237 15.51 -25.99 3.02
N GLY A 238 16.14 -25.14 2.18
CA GLY A 238 15.98 -25.15 0.73
C GLY A 238 16.73 -26.28 0.01
N LYS A 239 17.38 -27.21 0.73
CA LYS A 239 18.14 -28.32 0.12
C LYS A 239 17.28 -29.49 -0.34
N ASP A 240 16.01 -29.56 0.05
CA ASP A 240 15.09 -30.61 -0.39
C ASP A 240 13.68 -30.04 -0.64
N PRO A 241 13.34 -29.75 -1.93
CA PRO A 241 12.00 -29.28 -2.29
C PRO A 241 10.92 -30.35 -2.15
N GLY A 242 11.32 -31.61 -2.00
CA GLY A 242 10.44 -32.74 -1.71
C GLY A 242 10.21 -32.99 -0.22
N ALA A 243 10.86 -32.25 0.67
CA ALA A 243 10.61 -32.35 2.10
C ALA A 243 9.13 -32.02 2.41
N PRO A 244 8.50 -32.69 3.42
CA PRO A 244 7.08 -32.55 3.74
C PRO A 244 6.68 -31.18 4.34
N GLY A 245 7.39 -30.13 4.02
CA GLY A 245 7.11 -28.72 4.32
C GLY A 245 7.19 -27.88 3.06
N GLY A 246 6.31 -28.12 2.07
CA GLY A 246 6.27 -27.34 0.82
C GLY A 246 6.17 -25.83 1.09
N LEU A 247 6.59 -24.99 0.13
CA LEU A 247 6.52 -23.52 0.23
C LEU A 247 5.15 -23.08 0.70
N THR A 248 5.10 -22.26 1.74
CA THR A 248 3.86 -21.82 2.37
C THR A 248 3.03 -20.96 1.42
N SER A 249 1.74 -20.93 1.65
CA SER A 249 0.83 -20.10 0.84
C SER A 249 1.15 -18.61 0.97
N LEU A 250 1.59 -18.16 2.15
CA LEU A 250 1.98 -16.76 2.40
C LEU A 250 3.23 -16.37 1.63
N PHE A 251 4.27 -17.21 1.66
CA PHE A 251 5.49 -16.98 0.89
C PHE A 251 5.22 -16.86 -0.61
N LYS A 252 4.43 -17.79 -1.15
CA LYS A 252 4.03 -17.76 -2.57
C LYS A 252 3.20 -16.52 -2.91
N ALA A 253 2.26 -16.14 -2.03
CA ALA A 253 1.41 -14.96 -2.23
C ALA A 253 2.24 -13.67 -2.22
N ASP A 254 3.24 -13.55 -1.34
CA ASP A 254 4.09 -12.36 -1.29
C ASP A 254 4.99 -12.23 -2.54
N LEU A 255 5.60 -13.31 -3.00
CA LEU A 255 6.37 -13.30 -4.26
C LEU A 255 5.48 -13.07 -5.49
N ARG A 256 4.27 -13.64 -5.51
CA ARG A 256 3.29 -13.37 -6.55
C ARG A 256 2.91 -11.89 -6.59
N ARG A 257 2.79 -11.23 -5.43
CA ARG A 257 2.51 -9.80 -5.35
C ARG A 257 3.63 -8.96 -5.99
N LEU A 258 4.90 -9.32 -5.76
CA LEU A 258 6.03 -8.69 -6.45
C LEU A 258 5.98 -8.94 -7.97
N ALA A 259 5.60 -10.14 -8.42
CA ALA A 259 5.39 -10.42 -9.85
C ALA A 259 4.27 -9.57 -10.45
N ARG A 260 3.17 -9.37 -9.72
CA ARG A 260 2.07 -8.48 -10.12
C ARG A 260 2.48 -7.02 -10.16
N GLU A 261 3.39 -6.60 -9.29
CA GLU A 261 3.99 -5.26 -9.35
C GLU A 261 4.81 -5.09 -10.63
N ILE A 262 5.75 -6.02 -10.90
CA ILE A 262 6.59 -6.00 -12.12
C ILE A 262 5.72 -5.99 -13.39
N SER A 263 4.65 -6.78 -13.40
CA SER A 263 3.74 -6.85 -14.55
C SER A 263 2.72 -5.71 -14.64
N GLY A 264 2.74 -4.76 -13.71
CA GLY A 264 1.76 -3.66 -13.66
C GLY A 264 0.34 -4.13 -13.40
N ARG A 265 0.16 -5.19 -12.60
CA ARG A 265 -1.14 -5.81 -12.30
C ARG A 265 -1.59 -5.65 -10.85
N LEU A 266 -0.82 -4.97 -10.01
CA LEU A 266 -1.25 -4.71 -8.64
C LEU A 266 -2.58 -3.97 -8.61
N LEU A 267 -3.51 -4.49 -7.82
CA LEU A 267 -4.78 -3.86 -7.50
C LEU A 267 -4.73 -3.29 -6.08
N GLY A 268 -4.94 -2.00 -5.95
CA GLY A 268 -5.01 -1.29 -4.68
C GLY A 268 -6.41 -0.86 -4.32
N LEU A 269 -6.70 -0.86 -3.02
CA LEU A 269 -7.95 -0.37 -2.46
C LEU A 269 -7.66 0.77 -1.48
N ALA A 270 -8.14 1.98 -1.81
CA ALA A 270 -8.07 3.15 -0.93
C ALA A 270 -9.39 3.32 -0.19
N LEU A 271 -9.35 3.26 1.14
CA LEU A 271 -10.50 3.38 2.03
C LEU A 271 -10.50 4.74 2.72
N SER A 272 -11.56 5.51 2.48
CA SER A 272 -11.64 6.87 2.99
C SER A 272 -11.91 6.95 4.49
N SER A 273 -11.67 8.13 5.05
CA SER A 273 -12.29 8.55 6.30
C SER A 273 -13.82 8.65 6.12
N GLY A 274 -14.57 8.86 7.21
CA GLY A 274 -16.04 9.01 7.12
C GLY A 274 -16.79 8.64 8.40
N ALA A 275 -16.10 8.40 9.50
CA ALA A 275 -16.66 7.96 10.78
C ALA A 275 -17.61 6.75 10.60
N ALA A 276 -18.83 6.76 11.16
CA ALA A 276 -19.78 5.64 11.06
C ALA A 276 -20.11 5.21 9.61
N LYS A 277 -20.01 6.14 8.66
CA LYS A 277 -20.29 5.89 7.24
C LYS A 277 -19.28 4.94 6.60
N GLY A 278 -18.08 4.85 7.17
CA GLY A 278 -17.03 3.93 6.73
C GLY A 278 -17.38 2.45 6.88
N PHE A 279 -18.44 2.08 7.61
CA PHE A 279 -18.95 0.70 7.55
C PHE A 279 -19.38 0.28 6.13
N SER A 280 -19.62 1.22 5.22
CA SER A 280 -19.84 0.92 3.80
C SER A 280 -18.63 0.25 3.12
N HIS A 281 -17.42 0.48 3.62
CA HIS A 281 -16.22 -0.22 3.13
C HIS A 281 -16.35 -1.74 3.26
N ILE A 282 -17.00 -2.23 4.33
CA ILE A 282 -17.24 -3.67 4.53
C ILE A 282 -18.08 -4.24 3.39
N GLY A 283 -19.16 -3.53 3.00
CA GLY A 283 -20.03 -3.96 1.91
C GLY A 283 -19.30 -4.00 0.56
N VAL A 284 -18.42 -3.04 0.29
CA VAL A 284 -17.56 -3.06 -0.91
C VAL A 284 -16.64 -4.27 -0.87
N ILE A 285 -15.97 -4.52 0.25
CA ILE A 285 -15.06 -5.67 0.42
C ILE A 285 -15.80 -6.99 0.19
N GLN A 286 -17.02 -7.16 0.72
CA GLN A 286 -17.85 -8.34 0.49
C GLN A 286 -18.08 -8.62 -0.99
N VAL A 287 -18.44 -7.59 -1.77
CA VAL A 287 -18.68 -7.75 -3.21
C VAL A 287 -17.40 -8.09 -3.96
N LEU A 288 -16.25 -7.50 -3.58
CA LEU A 288 -14.97 -7.84 -4.19
C LEU A 288 -14.62 -9.31 -3.93
N GLU A 289 -14.77 -9.79 -2.68
CA GLU A 289 -14.48 -11.17 -2.29
C GLU A 289 -15.42 -12.18 -2.97
N GLU A 290 -16.73 -11.90 -3.00
CA GLU A 290 -17.74 -12.75 -3.63
C GLU A 290 -17.51 -12.92 -5.13
N ASN A 291 -16.84 -11.95 -5.77
CA ASN A 291 -16.49 -12.01 -7.19
C ASN A 291 -15.05 -12.44 -7.47
N GLY A 292 -14.32 -12.91 -6.45
CA GLY A 292 -12.94 -13.38 -6.59
C GLY A 292 -11.95 -12.28 -7.00
N ILE A 293 -12.25 -11.01 -6.69
CA ILE A 293 -11.38 -9.87 -6.99
C ILE A 293 -10.35 -9.74 -5.89
N GLU A 294 -9.11 -10.12 -6.22
CA GLU A 294 -7.98 -10.11 -5.29
C GLU A 294 -7.34 -8.73 -5.23
N VAL A 295 -7.39 -8.10 -4.06
CA VAL A 295 -6.72 -6.82 -3.77
C VAL A 295 -5.35 -7.08 -3.16
N ASP A 296 -4.33 -6.46 -3.72
CA ASP A 296 -2.94 -6.67 -3.33
C ASP A 296 -2.49 -5.75 -2.20
N VAL A 297 -2.93 -4.49 -2.20
CA VAL A 297 -2.49 -3.43 -1.27
C VAL A 297 -3.69 -2.62 -0.79
N VAL A 298 -3.69 -2.26 0.49
CA VAL A 298 -4.75 -1.46 1.11
C VAL A 298 -4.17 -0.18 1.69
N THR A 299 -4.85 0.94 1.47
CA THR A 299 -4.56 2.19 2.18
C THR A 299 -5.81 2.69 2.88
N GLY A 300 -5.63 3.37 4.00
CA GLY A 300 -6.79 3.89 4.72
C GLY A 300 -6.48 5.07 5.63
N ALA A 301 -7.49 5.92 5.81
CA ALA A 301 -7.51 7.02 6.76
C ALA A 301 -8.69 6.86 7.72
N SER A 302 -8.47 7.12 9.01
CA SER A 302 -9.52 7.10 10.04
C SER A 302 -10.26 5.74 10.07
N ILE A 303 -11.57 5.74 9.91
CA ILE A 303 -12.37 4.50 9.85
C ILE A 303 -11.93 3.57 8.71
N GLY A 304 -11.46 4.12 7.58
CA GLY A 304 -10.89 3.34 6.48
C GLY A 304 -9.62 2.59 6.91
N ALA A 305 -8.79 3.20 7.75
CA ALA A 305 -7.62 2.53 8.36
C ALA A 305 -8.06 1.42 9.33
N TYR A 306 -9.10 1.67 10.13
CA TYR A 306 -9.66 0.67 11.05
C TYR A 306 -10.21 -0.55 10.29
N ILE A 307 -11.09 -0.34 9.33
CA ILE A 307 -11.68 -1.42 8.51
C ILE A 307 -10.59 -2.12 7.68
N GLY A 308 -9.72 -1.34 7.03
CA GLY A 308 -8.60 -1.85 6.25
C GLY A 308 -7.64 -2.73 7.06
N SER A 309 -7.39 -2.38 8.34
CA SER A 309 -6.52 -3.19 9.21
C SER A 309 -7.12 -4.54 9.59
N VAL A 310 -8.42 -4.59 9.88
CA VAL A 310 -9.12 -5.85 10.18
C VAL A 310 -9.11 -6.76 8.95
N TRP A 311 -9.37 -6.20 7.76
CA TRP A 311 -9.32 -6.96 6.52
C TRP A 311 -7.90 -7.38 6.12
N ALA A 312 -6.92 -6.49 6.26
CA ALA A 312 -5.53 -6.80 5.95
C ALA A 312 -4.95 -7.89 6.87
N TYR A 313 -5.44 -8.00 8.10
CA TYR A 313 -5.10 -9.08 9.03
C TYR A 313 -5.59 -10.45 8.55
N GLY A 314 -6.73 -10.51 7.81
CA GLY A 314 -7.26 -11.72 7.22
C GLY A 314 -8.71 -12.04 7.55
N HIS A 315 -9.42 -11.18 8.28
CA HIS A 315 -10.88 -11.33 8.43
C HIS A 315 -11.55 -11.04 7.10
N ASP A 316 -12.47 -11.90 6.68
CA ASP A 316 -13.27 -11.66 5.50
C ASP A 316 -14.42 -10.66 5.73
N GLY A 317 -15.08 -10.22 4.67
CA GLY A 317 -16.15 -9.23 4.76
C GLY A 317 -17.36 -9.69 5.58
N ARG A 318 -17.64 -11.00 5.70
CA ARG A 318 -18.72 -11.54 6.53
C ARG A 318 -18.37 -11.48 8.01
N GLU A 319 -17.15 -11.86 8.35
CA GLU A 319 -16.65 -11.75 9.71
C GLU A 319 -16.59 -10.30 10.17
N MET A 320 -16.14 -9.40 9.29
CA MET A 320 -16.13 -7.95 9.56
C MET A 320 -17.52 -7.39 9.78
N GLU A 321 -18.53 -7.85 9.03
CA GLU A 321 -19.93 -7.48 9.28
C GLU A 321 -20.40 -7.97 10.65
N ARG A 322 -20.07 -9.21 11.04
CA ARG A 322 -20.38 -9.75 12.35
C ARG A 322 -19.78 -8.88 13.46
N LEU A 323 -18.50 -8.51 13.33
CA LEU A 323 -17.81 -7.63 14.26
C LEU A 323 -18.45 -6.23 14.33
N ALA A 324 -18.88 -5.68 13.18
CA ALA A 324 -19.56 -4.39 13.13
C ALA A 324 -20.93 -4.46 13.83
N ARG A 325 -21.71 -5.51 13.62
CA ARG A 325 -23.02 -5.72 14.27
C ARG A 325 -22.93 -5.87 15.78
N GLU A 326 -21.77 -6.25 16.34
CA GLU A 326 -21.55 -6.22 17.78
C GLU A 326 -21.65 -4.80 18.37
N MET A 327 -21.50 -3.75 17.57
CA MET A 327 -21.67 -2.35 17.99
C MET A 327 -23.11 -1.87 17.87
N GLU A 328 -24.02 -2.68 17.35
CA GLU A 328 -25.40 -2.32 17.14
C GLU A 328 -26.14 -2.10 18.47
N GLY A 329 -26.85 -0.98 18.59
CA GLY A 329 -27.68 -0.65 19.74
C GLY A 329 -27.07 0.38 20.71
N ARG A 330 -27.96 1.11 21.43
CA ARG A 330 -27.59 2.25 22.28
C ARG A 330 -26.66 1.92 23.43
N TRP A 331 -26.80 0.73 24.02
CA TRP A 331 -26.02 0.32 25.20
C TRP A 331 -24.60 -0.12 24.82
N ARG A 332 -24.42 -0.69 23.63
CA ARG A 332 -23.13 -1.15 23.15
C ARG A 332 -22.23 0.00 22.67
N LEU A 333 -22.81 1.15 22.34
CA LEU A 333 -22.05 2.34 22.02
C LEU A 333 -21.15 2.80 23.18
N TRP A 334 -21.59 2.58 24.42
CA TRP A 334 -20.77 2.88 25.61
C TRP A 334 -19.46 2.06 25.68
N SER A 335 -19.37 0.94 24.99
CA SER A 335 -18.14 0.13 24.93
C SER A 335 -17.03 0.74 24.07
N VAL A 336 -17.35 1.74 23.26
CA VAL A 336 -16.41 2.45 22.37
C VAL A 336 -16.16 3.90 22.82
N ILE A 337 -16.79 4.31 23.93
CA ILE A 337 -16.68 5.68 24.50
C ILE A 337 -15.83 5.60 25.76
N ASP A 338 -14.74 6.37 25.79
CA ASP A 338 -13.84 6.49 26.94
C ASP A 338 -13.59 7.98 27.27
N PRO A 339 -14.49 8.62 28.03
CA PRO A 339 -14.46 10.05 28.24
C PRO A 339 -13.23 10.53 29.01
N VAL A 340 -12.80 11.74 28.70
CA VAL A 340 -11.71 12.47 29.41
C VAL A 340 -12.33 13.59 30.23
N PHE A 341 -11.90 13.69 31.49
CA PHE A 341 -12.30 14.81 32.34
C PHE A 341 -11.09 15.41 33.08
N PRO A 342 -10.88 16.73 33.05
CA PRO A 342 -11.52 17.73 32.18
C PRO A 342 -11.08 17.59 30.71
N PRO A 343 -11.96 17.89 29.73
CA PRO A 343 -11.68 17.70 28.30
C PRO A 343 -10.82 18.85 27.74
N ARG A 344 -9.52 18.85 28.05
CA ARG A 344 -8.59 19.92 27.61
C ARG A 344 -8.19 19.81 26.14
N GLN A 345 -7.94 18.59 25.66
CA GLN A 345 -7.45 18.32 24.29
C GLN A 345 -8.45 17.53 23.44
N GLY A 346 -9.49 16.96 24.06
CA GLY A 346 -10.51 16.17 23.43
C GLY A 346 -11.46 15.59 24.47
N PHE A 347 -12.60 15.08 24.05
CA PHE A 347 -13.62 14.50 24.93
C PHE A 347 -13.42 13.00 25.16
N LEU A 348 -12.76 12.30 24.22
CA LEU A 348 -12.53 10.85 24.23
C LEU A 348 -11.03 10.55 24.13
N ARG A 349 -10.58 9.47 24.77
CA ARG A 349 -9.19 9.00 24.64
C ARG A 349 -8.96 8.20 23.35
N GLY A 350 -10.00 7.55 22.81
CA GLY A 350 -9.88 6.66 21.67
C GLY A 350 -9.32 5.26 22.00
N LEU A 351 -8.93 5.02 23.26
CA LEU A 351 -8.38 3.73 23.70
C LEU A 351 -9.41 2.60 23.68
N ALA A 352 -10.69 2.93 23.80
CA ALA A 352 -11.76 1.93 23.70
C ALA A 352 -11.82 1.33 22.29
N LEU A 353 -11.69 2.16 21.25
CA LEU A 353 -11.59 1.71 19.85
C LEU A 353 -10.28 0.94 19.59
N LYS A 354 -9.14 1.43 20.11
CA LYS A 354 -7.87 0.69 20.03
C LYS A 354 -7.99 -0.70 20.66
N ARG A 355 -8.51 -0.80 21.89
CA ARG A 355 -8.72 -2.09 22.58
C ARG A 355 -9.68 -3.01 21.82
N ARG A 356 -10.71 -2.44 21.18
CA ARG A 356 -11.60 -3.22 20.34
C ARG A 356 -10.89 -3.77 19.10
N LEU A 357 -10.11 -2.95 18.43
CA LEU A 357 -9.28 -3.39 17.30
C LEU A 357 -8.33 -4.52 17.73
N MET A 358 -7.65 -4.36 18.87
CA MET A 358 -6.76 -5.39 19.41
C MET A 358 -7.46 -6.72 19.75
N ARG A 359 -8.77 -6.73 20.01
CA ARG A 359 -9.52 -8.01 20.16
C ARG A 359 -9.65 -8.74 18.82
N SER A 360 -9.69 -8.01 17.71
CA SER A 360 -9.82 -8.59 16.37
C SER A 360 -8.47 -8.98 15.75
N ILE A 361 -7.43 -8.17 15.95
CA ILE A 361 -6.12 -8.37 15.31
C ILE A 361 -4.97 -8.62 16.29
N GLY A 362 -5.25 -8.70 17.59
CA GLY A 362 -4.19 -8.84 18.61
C GLY A 362 -3.26 -7.64 18.68
N THR A 363 -1.99 -7.92 18.99
CA THR A 363 -0.87 -6.96 18.95
C THR A 363 -0.10 -7.01 17.64
N SER A 364 -0.79 -7.39 16.54
CA SER A 364 -0.16 -7.58 15.23
C SER A 364 0.55 -6.33 14.75
N ARG A 365 1.68 -6.55 14.13
CA ARG A 365 2.47 -5.53 13.43
C ARG A 365 2.12 -5.52 11.96
N PHE A 366 2.53 -4.48 11.22
CA PHE A 366 2.31 -4.39 9.77
C PHE A 366 2.89 -5.59 9.00
N ALA A 367 3.99 -6.16 9.49
CA ALA A 367 4.61 -7.36 8.91
C ALA A 367 3.77 -8.64 9.05
N ASP A 368 2.87 -8.71 10.04
CA ASP A 368 2.03 -9.88 10.30
C ASP A 368 0.77 -9.91 9.42
N LEU A 369 0.47 -8.79 8.77
CA LEU A 369 -0.74 -8.65 7.96
C LEU A 369 -0.68 -9.47 6.67
N GLN A 370 -1.76 -10.11 6.28
CA GLN A 370 -1.83 -10.89 5.04
C GLN A 370 -1.74 -10.02 3.77
N ARG A 371 -2.14 -8.75 3.87
CA ARG A 371 -2.04 -7.75 2.80
C ARG A 371 -1.25 -6.55 3.30
N PRO A 372 -0.33 -6.00 2.50
CA PRO A 372 0.30 -4.71 2.82
C PRO A 372 -0.74 -3.63 3.08
N LEU A 373 -0.58 -2.95 4.21
CA LEU A 373 -1.44 -1.86 4.64
C LEU A 373 -0.62 -0.58 4.79
N ARG A 374 -1.20 0.56 4.44
CA ARG A 374 -0.70 1.89 4.78
C ARG A 374 -1.77 2.64 5.54
N VAL A 375 -1.43 3.16 6.70
CA VAL A 375 -2.32 3.93 7.58
C VAL A 375 -1.88 5.37 7.59
N VAL A 376 -2.81 6.28 7.31
CA VAL A 376 -2.52 7.72 7.27
C VAL A 376 -2.93 8.38 8.59
N ALA A 377 -2.05 9.24 9.10
CA ALA A 377 -2.37 10.20 10.17
C ALA A 377 -1.78 11.58 9.83
N GLY A 378 -2.30 12.62 10.47
CA GLY A 378 -1.75 13.96 10.39
C GLY A 378 -0.80 14.23 11.55
N ASN A 379 0.41 14.68 11.27
CA ASN A 379 1.31 15.18 12.32
C ASN A 379 0.84 16.56 12.77
N LEU A 380 0.55 16.72 14.05
CA LEU A 380 -0.01 17.98 14.58
C LEU A 380 1.02 19.12 14.64
N VAL A 381 2.32 18.80 14.64
CA VAL A 381 3.41 19.79 14.74
C VAL A 381 3.84 20.27 13.36
N THR A 382 4.11 19.33 12.44
CA THR A 382 4.57 19.65 11.08
C THR A 382 3.43 19.98 10.13
N LEU A 383 2.18 19.62 10.49
CA LEU A 383 0.97 19.71 9.66
C LEU A 383 1.06 18.85 8.38
N GLU A 384 1.98 17.91 8.35
CA GLU A 384 2.22 17.01 7.21
C GLU A 384 1.53 15.67 7.40
N ARG A 385 1.31 14.99 6.28
CA ARG A 385 0.83 13.62 6.24
C ARG A 385 1.94 12.67 6.73
N THR A 386 1.59 11.79 7.66
CA THR A 386 2.43 10.66 8.06
C THR A 386 1.79 9.35 7.59
N VAL A 387 2.58 8.50 6.94
CA VAL A 387 2.16 7.19 6.45
C VAL A 387 2.83 6.10 7.29
N PHE A 388 2.03 5.41 8.10
CA PHE A 388 2.51 4.27 8.86
C PHE A 388 2.52 3.01 8.00
N ALA A 389 3.65 2.32 7.98
CA ALA A 389 3.91 1.09 7.23
C ALA A 389 4.60 0.01 8.08
N SER A 390 4.93 0.35 9.32
CA SER A 390 5.68 -0.48 10.26
C SER A 390 5.18 -0.25 11.70
N GLY A 391 5.64 -1.06 12.64
CA GLY A 391 5.23 -0.99 14.04
C GLY A 391 3.90 -1.72 14.32
N GLU A 392 3.30 -1.43 15.47
CA GLU A 392 2.01 -2.00 15.90
C GLU A 392 0.85 -1.35 15.13
N VAL A 393 0.06 -2.16 14.44
CA VAL A 393 -1.07 -1.69 13.62
C VAL A 393 -2.10 -0.94 14.46
N ALA A 394 -2.45 -1.46 15.64
CA ALA A 394 -3.46 -0.84 16.51
C ALA A 394 -3.04 0.56 17.01
N THR A 395 -1.74 0.80 17.20
CA THR A 395 -1.19 2.11 17.57
C THR A 395 -1.30 3.11 16.40
N ALA A 396 -0.92 2.70 15.19
CA ALA A 396 -1.03 3.52 13.99
C ALA A 396 -2.50 3.88 13.68
N VAL A 397 -3.41 2.91 13.79
CA VAL A 397 -4.85 3.13 13.61
C VAL A 397 -5.39 4.06 14.70
N HIS A 398 -4.95 3.93 15.96
CA HIS A 398 -5.34 4.84 17.03
C HIS A 398 -4.98 6.30 16.72
N ALA A 399 -3.77 6.55 16.17
CA ALA A 399 -3.37 7.87 15.70
C ALA A 399 -4.28 8.35 14.54
N SER A 400 -4.57 7.46 13.59
CA SER A 400 -5.39 7.76 12.41
C SER A 400 -6.85 8.09 12.72
N ILE A 401 -7.41 7.61 13.85
CA ILE A 401 -8.80 7.88 14.28
C ILE A 401 -8.90 9.00 15.32
N ALA A 402 -7.83 9.69 15.64
CA ALA A 402 -7.80 10.77 16.64
C ALA A 402 -8.40 12.07 16.07
N VAL A 403 -9.73 12.09 15.89
CA VAL A 403 -10.48 13.22 15.31
C VAL A 403 -10.30 14.48 16.16
N PRO A 404 -9.76 15.59 15.60
CA PRO A 404 -9.53 16.83 16.34
C PRO A 404 -10.79 17.35 17.04
N GLY A 405 -10.66 17.80 18.27
CA GLY A 405 -11.77 18.29 19.09
C GLY A 405 -12.68 17.20 19.66
N ILE A 406 -12.58 15.95 19.19
CA ILE A 406 -13.33 14.81 19.74
C ILE A 406 -12.40 13.88 20.50
N CYS A 407 -11.36 13.41 19.84
CA CYS A 407 -10.38 12.54 20.47
C CYS A 407 -9.12 13.33 20.88
N VAL A 408 -8.49 12.88 21.95
CA VAL A 408 -7.18 13.37 22.36
C VAL A 408 -6.16 12.98 21.30
N PRO A 409 -5.28 13.89 20.84
CA PRO A 409 -4.18 13.55 19.95
C PRO A 409 -3.29 12.43 20.52
N VAL A 410 -2.73 11.60 19.66
CA VAL A 410 -1.94 10.42 20.05
C VAL A 410 -0.46 10.70 19.86
N THR A 411 0.34 10.46 20.91
CA THR A 411 1.81 10.62 20.82
C THR A 411 2.46 9.26 20.57
N ILE A 412 3.30 9.19 19.53
CA ILE A 412 4.11 8.02 19.15
C ILE A 412 5.54 8.52 18.93
N ASP A 413 6.50 7.94 19.63
CA ASP A 413 7.94 8.26 19.51
C ASP A 413 8.25 9.77 19.64
N GLY A 414 7.51 10.49 20.49
CA GLY A 414 7.66 11.92 20.74
C GLY A 414 6.90 12.84 19.77
N GLU A 415 6.38 12.33 18.69
CA GLU A 415 5.57 13.05 17.72
C GLU A 415 4.08 12.92 18.04
N THR A 416 3.30 13.96 17.76
CA THR A 416 1.87 14.02 18.08
C THR A 416 1.02 13.97 16.82
N TYR A 417 0.04 13.06 16.80
CA TYR A 417 -0.77 12.75 15.62
C TYR A 417 -2.27 12.99 15.85
N ILE A 418 -2.93 13.36 14.77
CA ILE A 418 -4.39 13.51 14.66
C ILE A 418 -4.93 12.67 13.50
N ASP A 419 -6.26 12.61 13.37
CA ASP A 419 -6.97 11.86 12.33
C ASP A 419 -6.43 12.14 10.92
N GLY A 420 -6.14 11.06 10.20
CA GLY A 420 -5.59 11.12 8.85
C GLY A 420 -6.53 11.75 7.82
N GLY A 421 -7.84 11.68 8.06
CA GLY A 421 -8.82 12.32 7.19
C GLY A 421 -8.73 13.84 7.13
N VAL A 422 -7.99 14.48 8.04
CA VAL A 422 -7.75 15.94 8.00
C VAL A 422 -6.76 16.30 6.89
N VAL A 423 -5.78 15.46 6.64
CA VAL A 423 -4.67 15.73 5.71
C VAL A 423 -4.81 14.97 4.39
N ASP A 424 -5.28 13.73 4.45
CA ASP A 424 -5.47 12.86 3.28
C ASP A 424 -6.66 11.91 3.52
N PRO A 425 -7.87 12.36 3.21
CA PRO A 425 -9.09 11.61 3.52
C PRO A 425 -9.32 10.37 2.66
N VAL A 426 -8.69 10.25 1.47
CA VAL A 426 -8.76 9.09 0.57
C VAL A 426 -7.36 8.86 -0.01
N PRO A 427 -6.52 8.03 0.61
CA PRO A 427 -5.09 7.95 0.31
C PRO A 427 -4.78 7.14 -0.97
N VAL A 428 -5.16 7.68 -2.13
CA VAL A 428 -4.97 7.07 -3.46
C VAL A 428 -3.55 7.19 -3.96
N ASP A 429 -2.92 8.33 -3.77
CA ASP A 429 -1.56 8.63 -4.26
C ASP A 429 -0.51 7.72 -3.62
N ILE A 430 -0.69 7.33 -2.35
CA ILE A 430 0.16 6.35 -1.66
C ILE A 430 0.20 5.02 -2.40
N LEU A 431 -0.93 4.55 -2.94
CA LEU A 431 -0.96 3.35 -3.76
C LEU A 431 -0.12 3.51 -5.03
N ARG A 432 -0.18 4.67 -5.67
CA ARG A 432 0.64 4.97 -6.85
C ARG A 432 2.13 5.01 -6.51
N GLU A 433 2.50 5.63 -5.40
CA GLU A 433 3.88 5.65 -4.87
C GLU A 433 4.40 4.22 -4.60
N MET A 434 3.52 3.30 -4.21
CA MET A 434 3.83 1.87 -4.05
C MET A 434 3.93 1.09 -5.37
N GLY A 435 3.70 1.72 -6.53
CA GLY A 435 3.72 1.06 -7.84
C GLY A 435 2.41 0.35 -8.20
N VAL A 436 1.32 0.66 -7.51
CA VAL A 436 0.00 0.12 -7.82
C VAL A 436 -0.56 0.84 -9.04
N SER A 437 -0.87 0.07 -10.10
CA SER A 437 -1.33 0.59 -11.39
C SER A 437 -2.84 0.57 -11.57
N ARG A 438 -3.57 -0.15 -10.70
CA ARG A 438 -5.02 -0.32 -10.74
C ARG A 438 -5.58 0.01 -9.38
N ILE A 439 -6.38 1.07 -9.29
CA ILE A 439 -6.80 1.61 -8.00
C ILE A 439 -8.30 1.77 -7.95
N ILE A 440 -8.90 1.14 -6.93
CA ILE A 440 -10.27 1.36 -6.52
C ILE A 440 -10.24 2.27 -5.29
N ALA A 441 -10.94 3.39 -5.35
CA ALA A 441 -11.14 4.28 -4.20
C ALA A 441 -12.57 4.17 -3.69
N VAL A 442 -12.75 4.05 -2.37
CA VAL A 442 -14.07 4.07 -1.73
C VAL A 442 -14.18 5.35 -0.91
N ASN A 443 -15.03 6.27 -1.36
CA ASN A 443 -15.25 7.54 -0.70
C ASN A 443 -16.58 7.54 0.06
N ALA A 444 -16.54 7.34 1.38
CA ALA A 444 -17.68 7.41 2.28
C ALA A 444 -17.99 8.84 2.78
N ILE A 445 -17.25 9.85 2.31
CA ILE A 445 -17.45 11.25 2.68
C ILE A 445 -18.54 11.84 1.79
N PRO A 446 -19.66 12.39 2.34
CA PRO A 446 -20.75 12.92 1.55
C PRO A 446 -20.32 14.12 0.72
N THR A 447 -20.77 14.20 -0.52
CA THR A 447 -20.56 15.36 -1.39
C THR A 447 -21.44 16.55 -0.96
N PRO A 448 -21.07 17.81 -1.30
CA PRO A 448 -21.87 19.00 -1.00
C PRO A 448 -23.30 18.91 -1.50
N ASP A 449 -23.53 18.35 -2.68
CA ASP A 449 -24.88 18.22 -3.26
C ASP A 449 -25.75 17.25 -2.46
N ARG A 450 -25.18 16.15 -1.99
CA ARG A 450 -25.89 15.21 -1.11
C ARG A 450 -26.20 15.82 0.25
N ILE A 451 -25.28 16.62 0.80
CA ILE A 451 -25.53 17.37 2.03
C ILE A 451 -26.69 18.37 1.83
N ARG A 452 -26.72 19.09 0.70
CA ARG A 452 -27.82 20.00 0.37
C ARG A 452 -29.17 19.27 0.26
N TYR A 453 -29.18 18.15 -0.46
CA TYR A 453 -30.37 17.32 -0.63
C TYR A 453 -30.92 16.83 0.73
N SER A 454 -30.07 16.33 1.61
CA SER A 454 -30.48 15.87 2.93
C SER A 454 -31.05 17.01 3.79
N LEU A 455 -30.44 18.19 3.75
CA LEU A 455 -30.94 19.37 4.45
C LEU A 455 -32.30 19.82 3.94
N GLN A 456 -32.53 19.76 2.62
CA GLN A 456 -33.83 20.07 2.02
C GLN A 456 -34.90 19.06 2.44
N ALA A 457 -34.60 17.76 2.37
CA ALA A 457 -35.48 16.68 2.80
C ALA A 457 -35.86 16.79 4.29
N GLU A 458 -34.87 17.09 5.16
CA GLU A 458 -35.15 17.35 6.59
C GLU A 458 -36.08 18.58 6.81
N GLN A 459 -35.86 19.66 6.06
CA GLN A 459 -36.69 20.85 6.14
C GLN A 459 -38.12 20.58 5.68
N GLU A 460 -38.31 19.82 4.60
CA GLU A 460 -39.62 19.40 4.12
C GLU A 460 -40.35 18.51 5.13
N LEU A 461 -39.61 17.52 5.70
CA LEU A 461 -40.16 16.65 6.74
C LEU A 461 -40.55 17.44 8.00
N ALA A 462 -39.75 18.42 8.40
CA ALA A 462 -40.05 19.31 9.52
C ALA A 462 -41.27 20.20 9.24
N ARG A 463 -41.41 20.70 8.01
CA ARG A 463 -42.60 21.46 7.57
C ARG A 463 -43.84 20.58 7.56
N ALA A 464 -43.77 19.37 7.05
CA ALA A 464 -44.87 18.40 7.03
C ALA A 464 -45.33 18.00 8.45
N LYS A 465 -44.40 17.84 9.39
CA LYS A 465 -44.68 17.58 10.81
C LYS A 465 -45.25 18.80 11.54
N ALA A 466 -44.85 20.02 11.18
CA ALA A 466 -45.36 21.27 11.79
C ALA A 466 -46.80 21.58 11.39
N GLY A 467 -47.28 21.08 10.25
CA GLY A 467 -48.66 21.24 9.78
C GLY A 467 -49.71 20.43 10.54
N ARG A 468 -49.32 19.44 11.36
CA ARG A 468 -50.24 18.62 12.20
C ARG A 468 -50.14 19.05 13.68
N GLY A 469 -50.78 20.15 14.01
CA GLY A 469 -51.23 20.58 15.33
C GLY A 469 -50.27 20.42 16.51
N ASP A 470 -49.66 21.52 16.95
CA ASP A 470 -49.32 21.65 18.37
C ASP A 470 -49.17 23.12 18.81
N ARG A 471 -50.28 23.77 19.11
CA ARG A 471 -50.28 25.10 19.76
C ARG A 471 -49.63 25.06 21.16
N ALA A 472 -49.70 23.93 21.86
CA ALA A 472 -49.14 23.78 23.21
C ALA A 472 -47.61 23.75 23.21
N ARG A 473 -46.95 23.13 22.19
CA ARG A 473 -45.50 23.13 22.07
C ARG A 473 -44.88 24.48 21.71
N ARG A 474 -45.64 25.43 21.14
CA ARG A 474 -45.11 26.77 20.84
C ARG A 474 -44.82 27.62 22.08
N LEU A 475 -45.51 27.38 23.22
CA LEU A 475 -45.24 28.10 24.48
C LEU A 475 -43.96 27.58 25.16
N PHE A 476 -43.74 26.25 25.16
CA PHE A 476 -42.51 25.65 25.70
C PHE A 476 -41.25 25.97 24.87
N ARG A 477 -41.42 26.30 23.61
CA ARG A 477 -40.29 26.62 22.69
C ARG A 477 -39.67 28.01 22.94
N LYS A 478 -40.26 28.86 23.74
CA LYS A 478 -39.69 30.17 24.15
C LYS A 478 -38.68 30.04 25.32
N VAL A 479 -38.67 28.91 26.03
CA VAL A 479 -37.75 28.67 27.17
C VAL A 479 -36.49 27.87 26.75
N VAL A 480 -36.46 27.35 25.52
CA VAL A 480 -35.39 26.50 24.97
C VAL A 480 -34.14 27.22 24.41
N PRO A 481 -34.05 28.58 24.27
CA PRO A 481 -32.82 29.19 23.75
C PRO A 481 -31.59 29.01 24.65
N LEU A 482 -31.76 28.87 25.96
CA LEU A 482 -30.63 28.81 26.89
C LEU A 482 -29.94 27.43 26.90
N GLU A 483 -30.70 26.34 26.85
CA GLU A 483 -30.12 24.99 26.71
C GLU A 483 -29.42 24.75 25.35
N GLN A 484 -29.95 25.35 24.28
CA GLN A 484 -29.30 25.29 22.97
C GLN A 484 -28.05 26.16 22.91
N GLN A 485 -27.99 27.29 23.59
CA GLN A 485 -26.80 28.15 23.65
C GLN A 485 -25.69 27.58 24.51
N LEU A 486 -26.01 26.79 25.54
CA LEU A 486 -25.05 26.12 26.40
C LEU A 486 -24.58 24.76 25.86
N ASN A 487 -25.27 24.19 24.88
CA ASN A 487 -24.88 22.94 24.27
C ASN A 487 -23.92 23.19 23.11
N TYR A 488 -22.61 23.06 23.37
CA TYR A 488 -21.55 23.22 22.37
C TYR A 488 -21.72 22.31 21.15
N PHE A 489 -22.49 21.23 21.23
CA PHE A 489 -22.81 20.30 20.15
C PHE A 489 -24.14 20.59 19.43
N ALA A 490 -24.85 21.64 19.83
CA ALA A 490 -26.10 22.03 19.16
C ALA A 490 -25.81 22.67 17.78
N ARG A 491 -26.76 22.54 16.86
CA ARG A 491 -26.66 23.13 15.51
C ARG A 491 -26.44 24.64 15.59
N GLY A 492 -25.41 25.12 14.86
CA GLY A 492 -25.02 26.53 14.81
C GLY A 492 -24.00 26.97 15.86
N ASN A 493 -23.59 26.09 16.77
CA ASN A 493 -22.57 26.41 17.76
C ASN A 493 -21.15 26.29 17.18
N LEU A 494 -20.19 26.93 17.86
CA LEU A 494 -18.77 27.03 17.42
C LEU A 494 -18.18 25.68 17.01
N PHE A 495 -18.43 24.64 17.80
CA PHE A 495 -17.90 23.30 17.52
C PHE A 495 -18.44 22.74 16.19
N GLU A 496 -19.75 22.89 15.92
CA GLU A 496 -20.33 22.46 14.63
C GLU A 496 -19.72 23.24 13.45
N ILE A 497 -19.54 24.55 13.60
CA ILE A 497 -18.96 25.41 12.54
C ILE A 497 -17.53 24.94 12.22
N VAL A 498 -16.69 24.71 13.24
CA VAL A 498 -15.33 24.22 13.07
C VAL A 498 -15.32 22.84 12.39
N MET A 499 -16.15 21.90 12.87
CA MET A 499 -16.24 20.57 12.30
C MET A 499 -16.74 20.57 10.85
N ARG A 500 -17.70 21.45 10.52
CA ARG A 500 -18.15 21.64 9.12
C ARG A 500 -17.08 22.25 8.22
N SER A 501 -16.27 23.15 8.77
CA SER A 501 -15.14 23.74 8.02
C SER A 501 -14.09 22.70 7.68
N VAL A 502 -13.73 21.86 8.66
CA VAL A 502 -12.84 20.71 8.45
C VAL A 502 -13.43 19.73 7.43
N HIS A 503 -14.72 19.40 7.58
CA HIS A 503 -15.42 18.51 6.65
C HIS A 503 -15.45 19.09 5.21
N GLY A 504 -15.64 20.39 5.06
CA GLY A 504 -15.60 21.06 3.76
C GLY A 504 -14.22 20.93 3.07
N ALA A 505 -13.12 21.00 3.84
CA ALA A 505 -11.78 20.75 3.34
C ALA A 505 -11.59 19.25 2.95
N GLN A 506 -12.04 18.34 3.82
CA GLN A 506 -11.98 16.90 3.56
C GLN A 506 -12.71 16.50 2.27
N VAL A 507 -13.90 17.06 2.00
CA VAL A 507 -14.66 16.80 0.77
C VAL A 507 -13.85 17.17 -0.47
N ARG A 508 -13.19 18.32 -0.47
CA ARG A 508 -12.38 18.78 -1.61
C ARG A 508 -11.16 17.90 -1.83
N LEU A 509 -10.45 17.56 -0.76
CA LEU A 509 -9.31 16.66 -0.82
C LEU A 509 -9.72 15.26 -1.31
N ALA A 510 -10.84 14.73 -0.78
CA ALA A 510 -11.36 13.43 -1.17
C ALA A 510 -11.72 13.36 -2.65
N GLU A 511 -12.39 14.37 -3.19
CA GLU A 511 -12.74 14.41 -4.61
C GLU A 511 -11.50 14.54 -5.51
N ALA A 512 -10.52 15.33 -5.11
CA ALA A 512 -9.24 15.41 -5.83
C ALA A 512 -8.54 14.05 -5.86
N SER A 513 -8.43 13.37 -4.71
CA SER A 513 -7.82 12.03 -4.61
C SER A 513 -8.59 10.97 -5.40
N CYS A 514 -9.94 10.99 -5.35
CA CYS A 514 -10.78 10.09 -6.15
C CYS A 514 -10.58 10.26 -7.66
N GLY A 515 -10.24 11.48 -8.12
CA GLY A 515 -9.89 11.74 -9.51
C GLY A 515 -8.64 11.01 -9.99
N LEU A 516 -7.78 10.58 -9.06
CA LEU A 516 -6.57 9.81 -9.35
C LEU A 516 -6.84 8.29 -9.40
N ALA A 517 -7.96 7.80 -8.90
CA ALA A 517 -8.31 6.37 -8.96
C ALA A 517 -8.86 5.98 -10.33
N ASP A 518 -8.74 4.69 -10.67
CA ASP A 518 -9.34 4.14 -11.88
C ASP A 518 -10.85 3.98 -11.73
N VAL A 519 -11.29 3.50 -10.55
CA VAL A 519 -12.70 3.37 -10.17
C VAL A 519 -12.91 4.06 -8.82
N ALA A 520 -13.87 4.98 -8.75
CA ALA A 520 -14.20 5.69 -7.52
C ALA A 520 -15.64 5.36 -7.07
N LEU A 521 -15.76 4.57 -6.03
CA LEU A 521 -17.02 4.14 -5.43
C LEU A 521 -17.49 5.16 -4.40
N ARG A 522 -18.71 5.67 -4.57
CA ARG A 522 -19.33 6.66 -3.67
C ARG A 522 -20.66 6.11 -3.17
N PRO A 523 -20.69 5.45 -2.00
CA PRO A 523 -21.95 4.97 -1.39
C PRO A 523 -22.95 6.11 -1.21
N ASP A 524 -24.24 5.81 -1.43
CA ASP A 524 -25.33 6.80 -1.32
C ASP A 524 -25.70 7.11 0.13
N ILE A 525 -24.79 7.81 0.84
CA ILE A 525 -24.93 8.13 2.26
C ILE A 525 -25.36 9.59 2.38
N CYS A 526 -26.66 9.85 2.60
CA CYS A 526 -27.22 11.20 2.60
C CYS A 526 -27.61 11.72 3.98
N ASP A 527 -28.24 10.90 4.82
CA ASP A 527 -29.07 11.39 5.93
C ASP A 527 -28.51 11.14 7.33
N ASP A 528 -27.34 10.50 7.45
CA ASP A 528 -26.93 9.99 8.74
C ASP A 528 -25.97 10.94 9.44
N ARG A 529 -26.21 11.14 10.70
CA ARG A 529 -25.27 11.81 11.60
C ARG A 529 -23.94 11.08 11.54
N TRP A 530 -22.84 11.78 11.38
CA TRP A 530 -21.51 11.23 11.18
C TRP A 530 -21.00 10.28 12.29
N LEU A 531 -21.60 10.31 13.50
CA LEU A 531 -21.33 9.39 14.62
C LEU A 531 -22.44 8.34 14.84
N ASP A 532 -23.38 8.16 13.91
CA ASP A 532 -24.44 7.18 14.11
C ASP A 532 -23.98 5.74 13.83
N CYS A 533 -23.26 5.17 14.77
CA CYS A 533 -22.82 3.77 14.74
C CYS A 533 -23.91 2.75 15.12
N ARG A 534 -25.19 3.17 15.29
CA ARG A 534 -26.26 2.30 15.81
C ARG A 534 -26.77 1.29 14.80
N ASN A 535 -26.56 1.53 13.51
CA ASN A 535 -27.04 0.65 12.44
C ASN A 535 -25.95 0.44 11.38
N PRO A 536 -24.90 -0.31 11.67
CA PRO A 536 -23.82 -0.58 10.71
C PRO A 536 -24.32 -1.32 9.46
N GLY A 537 -25.32 -2.21 9.61
CA GLY A 537 -25.87 -3.00 8.51
C GLY A 537 -26.43 -2.15 7.37
N ARG A 538 -27.01 -0.96 7.67
CA ARG A 538 -27.47 -0.03 6.63
C ARG A 538 -26.31 0.48 5.76
N PHE A 539 -25.22 0.88 6.38
CA PHE A 539 -24.04 1.38 5.65
C PHE A 539 -23.38 0.27 4.83
N ILE A 540 -23.30 -0.94 5.39
CA ILE A 540 -22.80 -2.12 4.68
C ILE A 540 -23.62 -2.38 3.42
N ALA A 541 -24.96 -2.33 3.52
CA ALA A 541 -25.84 -2.49 2.36
C ALA A 541 -25.62 -1.42 1.28
N LEU A 542 -25.40 -0.15 1.66
CA LEU A 542 -25.07 0.92 0.71
C LEU A 542 -23.71 0.73 0.05
N GLY A 543 -22.75 0.16 0.78
CA GLY A 543 -21.44 -0.23 0.24
C GLY A 543 -21.56 -1.35 -0.78
N ARG A 544 -22.37 -2.38 -0.51
CA ARG A 544 -22.67 -3.45 -1.46
C ARG A 544 -23.29 -2.92 -2.74
N ASP A 545 -24.36 -2.13 -2.60
CA ASP A 545 -25.10 -1.55 -3.72
C ASP A 545 -24.19 -0.74 -4.67
N VAL A 546 -23.32 0.11 -4.15
CA VAL A 546 -22.40 0.87 -5.01
C VAL A 546 -21.37 -0.04 -5.69
N ALA A 547 -20.87 -1.05 -5.00
CA ALA A 547 -19.90 -1.98 -5.57
C ALA A 547 -20.54 -2.87 -6.66
N GLU A 548 -21.76 -3.34 -6.44
CA GLU A 548 -22.53 -4.12 -7.41
C GLU A 548 -22.83 -3.29 -8.69
N ARG A 549 -23.20 -2.02 -8.53
CA ARG A 549 -23.42 -1.11 -9.69
C ARG A 549 -22.16 -0.88 -10.53
N HIS A 550 -20.97 -0.91 -9.94
CA HIS A 550 -19.69 -0.70 -10.64
C HIS A 550 -18.93 -2.01 -10.89
N LEU A 551 -19.55 -3.18 -10.67
CA LEU A 551 -18.88 -4.47 -10.71
C LEU A 551 -18.24 -4.76 -12.08
N GLU A 552 -18.94 -4.45 -13.15
CA GLU A 552 -18.42 -4.68 -14.51
C GLU A 552 -17.23 -3.74 -14.83
N GLU A 553 -17.26 -2.51 -14.33
CA GLU A 553 -16.12 -1.58 -14.45
C GLU A 553 -14.90 -2.10 -13.66
N ILE A 554 -15.12 -2.62 -12.45
CA ILE A 554 -14.07 -3.23 -11.63
C ILE A 554 -13.51 -4.49 -12.32
N LYS A 555 -14.35 -5.37 -12.84
CA LYS A 555 -13.92 -6.57 -13.59
C LYS A 555 -13.10 -6.18 -14.82
N ALA A 556 -13.54 -5.18 -15.57
CA ALA A 556 -12.80 -4.65 -16.72
C ALA A 556 -11.44 -4.08 -16.31
N LEU A 557 -11.36 -3.38 -15.16
CA LEU A 557 -10.10 -2.89 -14.60
C LEU A 557 -9.15 -4.06 -14.29
N VAL A 558 -9.64 -5.10 -13.64
CA VAL A 558 -8.84 -6.29 -13.27
C VAL A 558 -8.40 -7.08 -14.51
N ALA A 559 -9.24 -7.17 -15.53
CA ALA A 559 -8.95 -7.90 -16.77
C ALA A 559 -7.98 -7.14 -17.71
N ARG A 560 -7.73 -5.86 -17.50
CA ARG A 560 -6.86 -5.04 -18.35
C ARG A 560 -5.47 -5.69 -18.46
N LYS A 561 -5.00 -5.93 -19.68
CA LYS A 561 -3.70 -6.59 -19.93
C LYS A 561 -2.51 -5.65 -19.77
N GLU A 562 -2.69 -4.36 -20.04
CA GLU A 562 -1.62 -3.36 -19.99
C GLU A 562 -1.98 -2.20 -19.04
N PRO A 563 -1.00 -1.60 -18.35
CA PRO A 563 -1.22 -0.39 -17.59
C PRO A 563 -1.62 0.76 -18.54
N ASN A 564 -2.52 1.62 -18.09
CA ASN A 564 -3.00 2.76 -18.87
C ASN A 564 -1.94 3.87 -18.87
N HIS A 565 -1.16 3.99 -19.94
CA HIS A 565 -0.15 5.05 -20.12
C HIS A 565 -0.74 6.41 -20.52
N GLU A 566 -2.04 6.46 -20.89
CA GLU A 566 -2.65 7.68 -21.45
C GLU A 566 -3.11 8.70 -20.40
N ARG A 567 -3.06 8.36 -19.12
CA ARG A 567 -3.35 9.35 -18.07
C ARG A 567 -2.07 10.06 -17.61
N GLU A 568 -1.30 10.61 -18.54
CA GLU A 568 -0.43 11.73 -18.22
C GLU A 568 -1.28 12.87 -17.68
N HIS A 569 -0.81 13.48 -16.62
CA HIS A 569 -1.39 14.59 -15.91
C HIS A 569 -1.83 15.75 -16.82
N THR A 570 -2.99 15.65 -17.42
CA THR A 570 -3.77 16.84 -17.75
C THR A 570 -4.67 17.09 -16.55
N PRO A 571 -4.42 18.12 -15.73
CA PRO A 571 -5.39 18.54 -14.75
C PRO A 571 -6.65 18.89 -15.51
N ARG A 572 -7.73 18.13 -15.32
CA ARG A 572 -9.04 18.53 -15.85
C ARG A 572 -9.31 19.92 -15.30
N PRO A 573 -9.61 20.92 -16.15
CA PRO A 573 -9.95 22.24 -15.66
C PRO A 573 -11.12 22.09 -14.69
N MET A 574 -10.95 22.63 -13.49
CA MET A 574 -12.05 22.74 -12.52
C MET A 574 -13.19 23.43 -13.28
N ALA A 575 -14.31 22.72 -13.45
CA ALA A 575 -15.51 23.34 -13.97
C ALA A 575 -15.80 24.55 -13.08
N ALA A 576 -15.79 25.73 -13.70
CA ALA A 576 -16.15 26.97 -13.04
C ALA A 576 -17.59 26.79 -12.52
N VAL A 577 -17.74 26.72 -11.21
CA VAL A 577 -19.04 26.76 -10.58
C VAL A 577 -19.47 28.22 -10.61
N ALA A 578 -20.37 28.55 -11.55
CA ALA A 578 -21.13 29.81 -11.55
C ALA A 578 -22.10 29.86 -10.36
#